data_4caee4e30127ead4dd75042d16a787ef
#
_entry.id   4caee4e30127ead4dd75042d16a787ef
#
_cell.length_a   1.000
_cell.length_b   1.000
_cell.length_c   1.000
_cell.angle_alpha   90.00
_cell.angle_beta   90.00
_cell.angle_gamma   90.00
#
_symmetry.space_group_name_H-M   'P 1'
#
loop_
_entity.id
_entity.type
_entity.pdbx_description
1 polymer ?
#
loop_
_entity_poly.entity_id
_entity_poly.type
_entity_poly.pdbx_seq_one_letter_code
_entity_poly.pdbx_strand_id
1 'polypeptide(L)'
;MRSPGPTHPVLGFEHRKDAEQFLEQLRERLAKFGLELHPQKTRLIEFGRYAAEHRRKRGEGKPETFNFLGFTHICGTNYQTGKFTIHRKTIGKRMTAKLKEIRAQLRKRMHERVSGTVEWLQQVVRGYFRYHAVPGNCARLRSFRNEVLRSWLKALRRRSQRQRMSWERFNARLASLIPPVQVLHPYPSVRFDAKHSHPR
;
A
#
# COMPACT_ATOMS: atom_id res chain seq x y z
N MET A 1 7.11 15.25 -20.89
CA MET A 1 8.09 14.71 -19.92
C MET A 1 7.51 14.85 -18.51
N ARG A 2 7.24 13.76 -17.79
CA ARG A 2 6.84 13.85 -16.37
C ARG A 2 8.12 14.03 -15.57
N SER A 3 8.26 15.13 -14.85
CA SER A 3 9.32 15.31 -13.87
C SER A 3 9.35 14.08 -12.94
N PRO A 4 10.51 13.48 -12.65
CA PRO A 4 10.59 12.45 -11.64
C PRO A 4 10.06 13.06 -10.34
N GLY A 5 9.01 12.44 -9.79
CA GLY A 5 8.46 12.89 -8.52
C GLY A 5 9.54 12.86 -7.44
N PRO A 6 9.39 13.63 -6.35
CA PRO A 6 10.41 13.75 -5.32
C PRO A 6 10.79 12.36 -4.83
N THR A 7 12.06 12.03 -4.97
CA THR A 7 12.64 10.78 -4.47
C THR A 7 12.72 10.92 -2.95
N HIS A 8 12.03 10.05 -2.23
CA HIS A 8 12.11 10.00 -0.77
C HIS A 8 12.95 8.77 -0.39
N PRO A 9 14.25 8.88 -0.20
CA PRO A 9 15.07 7.77 0.29
C PRO A 9 14.69 7.44 1.73
N VAL A 10 14.77 6.16 2.08
CA VAL A 10 14.66 5.66 3.46
C VAL A 10 15.96 4.94 3.76
N LEU A 11 16.64 5.40 4.80
CA LEU A 11 17.89 4.84 5.27
C LEU A 11 17.67 4.22 6.65
N GLY A 12 18.25 3.07 6.92
CA GLY A 12 18.18 2.36 8.18
C GLY A 12 19.53 2.33 8.86
N PHE A 13 19.56 2.61 10.16
CA PHE A 13 20.75 2.53 11.01
C PHE A 13 20.41 1.69 12.24
N GLU A 14 21.41 0.99 12.76
CA GLU A 14 21.28 0.21 13.98
C GLU A 14 21.28 1.11 15.21
N HIS A 15 22.17 2.12 15.22
CA HIS A 15 22.31 3.07 16.31
C HIS A 15 21.84 4.49 15.92
N ARG A 16 21.20 5.14 16.87
CA ARG A 16 20.69 6.52 16.68
C ARG A 16 21.83 7.51 16.39
N LYS A 17 22.95 7.35 17.07
CA LYS A 17 24.14 8.21 16.88
C LYS A 17 24.64 8.20 15.44
N ASP A 18 24.68 7.03 14.81
CA ASP A 18 25.11 6.87 13.42
C ASP A 18 24.15 7.56 12.46
N ALA A 19 22.85 7.47 12.74
CA ALA A 19 21.84 8.14 11.96
C ALA A 19 21.93 9.68 12.06
N GLU A 20 22.18 10.20 13.24
CA GLU A 20 22.37 11.63 13.50
C GLU A 20 23.64 12.14 12.81
N GLN A 21 24.75 11.43 12.95
CA GLN A 21 26.02 11.77 12.30
C GLN A 21 25.90 11.73 10.76
N PHE A 22 25.27 10.69 10.23
CA PHE A 22 25.03 10.59 8.80
C PHE A 22 24.18 11.75 8.28
N LEU A 23 23.13 12.12 9.00
CA LEU A 23 22.26 13.23 8.62
C LEU A 23 23.03 14.55 8.52
N GLU A 24 23.94 14.80 9.47
CA GLU A 24 24.77 16.01 9.45
C GLU A 24 25.76 16.00 8.27
N GLN A 25 26.47 14.89 8.08
CA GLN A 25 27.39 14.72 6.94
C GLN A 25 26.63 14.86 5.59
N LEU A 26 25.41 14.37 5.52
CA LEU A 26 24.58 14.52 4.31
C LEU A 26 24.20 15.98 4.06
N ARG A 27 23.88 16.75 5.12
CA ARG A 27 23.60 18.19 5.01
C ARG A 27 24.81 18.95 4.47
N GLU A 28 25.98 18.73 5.08
CA GLU A 28 27.22 19.35 4.65
C GLU A 28 27.56 19.01 3.20
N ARG A 29 27.40 17.75 2.83
CA ARG A 29 27.68 17.30 1.46
C ARG A 29 26.73 17.93 0.44
N LEU A 30 25.43 18.00 0.74
CA LEU A 30 24.45 18.63 -0.16
C LEU A 30 24.69 20.13 -0.28
N ALA A 31 25.05 20.81 0.81
CA ALA A 31 25.37 22.23 0.78
C ALA A 31 26.50 22.59 -0.18
N LYS A 32 27.50 21.69 -0.35
CA LYS A 32 28.58 21.86 -1.35
C LYS A 32 28.08 21.93 -2.79
N PHE A 33 26.90 21.38 -3.07
CA PHE A 33 26.26 21.40 -4.39
C PHE A 33 25.09 22.40 -4.47
N GLY A 34 24.95 23.29 -3.47
CA GLY A 34 23.83 24.23 -3.40
C GLY A 34 22.46 23.56 -3.17
N LEU A 35 22.45 22.34 -2.62
CA LEU A 35 21.23 21.57 -2.32
C LEU A 35 20.96 21.55 -0.82
N GLU A 36 19.68 21.60 -0.46
CA GLU A 36 19.25 21.54 0.93
C GLU A 36 18.26 20.39 1.17
N LEU A 37 18.35 19.79 2.35
CA LEU A 37 17.35 18.84 2.82
C LEU A 37 16.08 19.59 3.21
N HIS A 38 14.94 19.16 2.68
CA HIS A 38 13.65 19.78 3.00
C HIS A 38 13.30 19.54 4.47
N PRO A 39 13.22 20.56 5.35
CA PRO A 39 13.13 20.39 6.79
C PRO A 39 11.88 19.62 7.24
N GLN A 40 10.72 19.87 6.60
CA GLN A 40 9.47 19.18 6.97
C GLN A 40 9.36 17.76 6.41
N LYS A 41 10.20 17.37 5.44
CA LYS A 41 10.15 16.03 4.81
C LYS A 41 11.27 15.12 5.27
N THR A 42 12.34 15.69 5.85
CA THR A 42 13.45 14.93 6.42
C THR A 42 13.14 14.65 7.88
N ARG A 43 13.04 13.38 8.25
CA ARG A 43 12.68 12.97 9.60
C ARG A 43 13.57 11.84 10.06
N LEU A 44 14.09 11.97 11.27
CA LEU A 44 14.69 10.87 12.02
C LEU A 44 13.61 10.24 12.90
N ILE A 45 13.35 8.96 12.70
CA ILE A 45 12.32 8.22 13.45
C ILE A 45 12.91 6.97 14.10
N GLU A 46 12.45 6.65 15.30
CA GLU A 46 12.77 5.38 15.94
C GLU A 46 11.79 4.30 15.44
N PHE A 47 12.33 3.33 14.70
CA PHE A 47 11.55 2.30 14.04
C PHE A 47 12.27 0.94 14.11
N GLY A 48 11.55 -0.13 14.41
CA GLY A 48 12.15 -1.46 14.44
C GLY A 48 11.64 -2.30 15.61
N ARG A 49 12.31 -3.42 15.83
CA ARG A 49 11.89 -4.45 16.80
C ARG A 49 11.77 -3.90 18.24
N TYR A 50 12.68 -3.09 18.66
CA TYR A 50 12.75 -2.58 20.02
C TYR A 50 12.11 -1.20 20.21
N ALA A 51 11.68 -0.56 19.13
CA ALA A 51 11.14 0.80 19.17
C ALA A 51 9.93 0.93 20.12
N ALA A 52 9.04 -0.07 20.15
CA ALA A 52 7.88 -0.06 21.04
C ALA A 52 8.27 -0.17 22.53
N GLU A 53 9.29 -0.97 22.85
CA GLU A 53 9.79 -1.15 24.21
C GLU A 53 10.54 0.09 24.70
N HIS A 54 11.45 0.64 23.87
CA HIS A 54 12.20 1.84 24.21
C HIS A 54 11.29 3.03 24.46
N ARG A 55 10.31 3.25 23.59
CA ARG A 55 9.33 4.32 23.74
C ARG A 55 8.50 4.16 24.99
N ARG A 56 8.05 2.93 25.31
CA ARG A 56 7.31 2.65 26.54
C ARG A 56 8.15 2.95 27.80
N LYS A 57 9.44 2.58 27.81
CA LYS A 57 10.36 2.89 28.93
C LYS A 57 10.52 4.39 29.15
N ARG A 58 10.40 5.21 28.08
CA ARG A 58 10.45 6.67 28.16
C ARG A 58 9.08 7.34 28.40
N GLY A 59 8.00 6.55 28.59
CA GLY A 59 6.65 7.09 28.73
C GLY A 59 6.06 7.65 27.42
N GLU A 60 6.66 7.34 26.28
CA GLU A 60 6.21 7.79 24.97
C GLU A 60 5.15 6.83 24.38
N GLY A 61 4.36 7.34 23.44
CA GLY A 61 3.34 6.54 22.74
C GLY A 61 3.90 5.46 21.80
N LYS A 62 3.02 4.90 20.96
CA LYS A 62 3.39 3.88 19.98
C LYS A 62 4.49 4.36 19.02
N PRO A 63 5.31 3.43 18.46
CA PRO A 63 6.31 3.77 17.46
C PRO A 63 5.71 4.56 16.30
N GLU A 64 6.50 5.45 15.74
CA GLU A 64 6.10 6.24 14.59
C GLU A 64 5.88 5.34 13.37
N THR A 65 5.12 5.85 12.43
CA THR A 65 4.88 5.21 11.15
C THR A 65 5.40 6.10 10.03
N PHE A 66 5.79 5.50 8.92
CA PHE A 66 6.20 6.26 7.75
C PHE A 66 5.61 5.71 6.46
N ASN A 67 5.49 6.58 5.47
CA ASN A 67 4.97 6.23 4.16
C ASN A 67 6.13 6.05 3.19
N PHE A 68 6.21 4.86 2.57
CA PHE A 68 7.20 4.55 1.56
C PHE A 68 6.63 3.63 0.49
N LEU A 69 6.96 3.89 -0.77
CA LEU A 69 6.51 3.10 -1.93
C LEU A 69 5.02 2.71 -1.89
N GLY A 70 4.14 3.65 -1.56
CA GLY A 70 2.68 3.40 -1.59
C GLY A 70 2.11 2.71 -0.36
N PHE A 71 2.95 2.39 0.64
CA PHE A 71 2.56 1.76 1.89
C PHE A 71 2.89 2.62 3.09
N THR A 72 2.07 2.52 4.11
CA THR A 72 2.40 2.95 5.47
C THR A 72 3.05 1.76 6.19
N HIS A 73 4.27 1.96 6.68
CA HIS A 73 5.04 0.98 7.44
C HIS A 73 4.76 1.18 8.93
N ILE A 74 4.44 0.10 9.62
CA ILE A 74 3.99 0.10 11.03
C ILE A 74 4.71 -1.04 11.76
N CYS A 75 5.38 -0.74 12.87
CA CYS A 75 5.88 -1.76 13.79
C CYS A 75 4.73 -2.55 14.40
N GLY A 76 4.83 -3.86 14.40
CA GLY A 76 3.79 -4.72 14.94
C GLY A 76 4.27 -6.15 15.18
N THR A 77 3.32 -7.03 15.45
CA THR A 77 3.57 -8.46 15.66
C THR A 77 2.79 -9.29 14.64
N ASN A 78 3.35 -10.41 14.26
CA ASN A 78 2.65 -11.41 13.47
C ASN A 78 1.61 -12.09 14.35
N TYR A 79 0.34 -12.07 13.95
CA TYR A 79 -0.77 -12.62 14.73
C TYR A 79 -0.67 -14.13 14.96
N GLN A 80 0.02 -14.88 14.09
CA GLN A 80 0.15 -16.33 14.20
C GLN A 80 1.35 -16.75 15.07
N THR A 81 2.47 -16.02 14.97
CA THR A 81 3.74 -16.40 15.61
C THR A 81 4.12 -15.53 16.79
N GLY A 82 3.41 -14.42 17.04
CA GLY A 82 3.78 -13.43 18.05
C GLY A 82 5.09 -12.68 17.78
N LYS A 83 5.85 -13.07 16.74
CA LYS A 83 7.14 -12.45 16.43
C LYS A 83 6.98 -11.06 15.84
N PHE A 84 7.97 -10.20 16.06
CA PHE A 84 8.01 -8.86 15.46
C PHE A 84 7.87 -8.94 13.94
N THR A 85 7.08 -8.05 13.39
CA THR A 85 6.96 -7.86 11.95
C THR A 85 6.66 -6.39 11.61
N ILE A 86 6.98 -6.00 10.39
CA ILE A 86 6.60 -4.70 9.85
C ILE A 86 5.34 -4.88 9.00
N HIS A 87 4.23 -4.34 9.45
CA HIS A 87 3.02 -4.29 8.66
C HIS A 87 3.13 -3.23 7.57
N ARG A 88 2.80 -3.60 6.36
CA ARG A 88 2.73 -2.71 5.20
C ARG A 88 1.28 -2.56 4.77
N LYS A 89 0.67 -1.41 5.06
CA LYS A 89 -0.72 -1.13 4.71
C LYS A 89 -0.77 -0.12 3.57
N THR A 90 -1.57 -0.38 2.55
CA THR A 90 -1.78 0.59 1.46
C THR A 90 -2.21 1.95 2.00
N ILE A 91 -1.56 3.02 1.54
CA ILE A 91 -1.90 4.40 1.93
C ILE A 91 -3.34 4.72 1.52
N GLY A 92 -4.17 5.11 2.49
CA GLY A 92 -5.60 5.36 2.28
C GLY A 92 -5.88 6.37 1.17
N LYS A 93 -5.17 7.49 1.15
CA LYS A 93 -5.31 8.54 0.13
C LYS A 93 -5.09 8.01 -1.29
N ARG A 94 -4.07 7.14 -1.49
CA ARG A 94 -3.78 6.53 -2.80
C ARG A 94 -4.89 5.55 -3.23
N MET A 95 -5.39 4.74 -2.30
CA MET A 95 -6.50 3.84 -2.55
C MET A 95 -7.76 4.62 -2.94
N THR A 96 -8.10 5.67 -2.20
CA THR A 96 -9.25 6.54 -2.50
C THR A 96 -9.12 7.20 -3.87
N ALA A 97 -7.93 7.71 -4.22
CA ALA A 97 -7.68 8.29 -5.55
C ALA A 97 -7.90 7.27 -6.67
N LYS A 98 -7.38 6.04 -6.51
CA LYS A 98 -7.58 4.96 -7.50
C LYS A 98 -9.05 4.55 -7.61
N LEU A 99 -9.78 4.47 -6.52
CA LEU A 99 -11.22 4.20 -6.52
C LEU A 99 -12.02 5.33 -7.19
N LYS A 100 -11.61 6.59 -7.02
CA LYS A 100 -12.20 7.73 -7.72
C LYS A 100 -12.01 7.63 -9.24
N GLU A 101 -10.82 7.28 -9.68
CA GLU A 101 -10.50 7.02 -11.09
C GLU A 101 -11.38 5.90 -11.66
N ILE A 102 -11.47 4.76 -10.97
CA ILE A 102 -12.31 3.63 -11.38
C ILE A 102 -13.79 4.04 -11.50
N ARG A 103 -14.31 4.79 -10.54
CA ARG A 103 -15.68 5.30 -10.58
C ARG A 103 -15.92 6.23 -11.78
N ALA A 104 -14.96 7.09 -12.11
CA ALA A 104 -15.03 7.96 -13.27
C ALA A 104 -15.03 7.15 -14.59
N GLN A 105 -14.18 6.16 -14.70
CA GLN A 105 -14.12 5.26 -15.86
C GLN A 105 -15.40 4.42 -16.02
N LEU A 106 -15.95 3.88 -14.93
CA LEU A 106 -17.22 3.15 -14.95
C LEU A 106 -18.40 4.03 -15.43
N ARG A 107 -18.37 5.33 -15.14
CA ARG A 107 -19.39 6.27 -15.69
C ARG A 107 -19.25 6.44 -17.20
N LYS A 108 -18.01 6.57 -17.70
CA LYS A 108 -17.76 6.71 -19.13
C LYS A 108 -18.15 5.43 -19.89
N ARG A 109 -17.91 4.26 -19.29
CA ARG A 109 -18.20 2.93 -19.83
C ARG A 109 -19.64 2.46 -19.59
N MET A 110 -20.51 3.34 -19.11
CA MET A 110 -21.86 2.95 -18.68
C MET A 110 -22.68 2.29 -19.80
N HIS A 111 -22.44 2.64 -21.06
CA HIS A 111 -23.17 2.12 -22.23
C HIS A 111 -22.42 0.97 -22.95
N GLU A 112 -21.19 0.65 -22.52
CA GLU A 112 -20.44 -0.47 -23.11
C GLU A 112 -21.04 -1.84 -22.73
N ARG A 113 -20.69 -2.86 -23.49
CA ARG A 113 -21.06 -4.26 -23.17
C ARG A 113 -20.49 -4.64 -21.80
N VAL A 114 -21.25 -5.44 -21.03
CA VAL A 114 -20.83 -5.88 -19.70
C VAL A 114 -19.52 -6.66 -19.76
N SER A 115 -19.31 -7.50 -20.80
CA SER A 115 -18.07 -8.24 -21.01
C SER A 115 -16.84 -7.33 -21.10
N GLY A 116 -16.87 -6.28 -21.90
CA GLY A 116 -15.76 -5.32 -22.01
C GLY A 116 -15.47 -4.58 -20.71
N THR A 117 -16.53 -4.25 -19.95
CA THR A 117 -16.37 -3.66 -18.60
C THR A 117 -15.72 -4.66 -17.64
N VAL A 118 -16.07 -5.95 -17.70
CA VAL A 118 -15.47 -7.02 -16.89
C VAL A 118 -13.98 -7.17 -17.19
N GLU A 119 -13.61 -7.28 -18.45
CA GLU A 119 -12.22 -7.42 -18.90
C GLU A 119 -11.35 -6.25 -18.41
N TRP A 120 -11.85 -5.04 -18.59
CA TRP A 120 -11.17 -3.84 -18.09
C TRP A 120 -11.04 -3.85 -16.56
N LEU A 121 -12.10 -4.18 -15.81
CA LEU A 121 -12.03 -4.28 -14.35
C LEU A 121 -11.05 -5.34 -13.89
N GLN A 122 -11.02 -6.50 -14.56
CA GLN A 122 -10.07 -7.56 -14.26
C GLN A 122 -8.62 -7.08 -14.41
N GLN A 123 -8.32 -6.37 -15.50
CA GLN A 123 -6.98 -5.81 -15.74
C GLN A 123 -6.59 -4.81 -14.66
N VAL A 124 -7.49 -3.88 -14.32
CA VAL A 124 -7.26 -2.86 -13.29
C VAL A 124 -7.05 -3.48 -11.91
N VAL A 125 -7.90 -4.45 -11.52
CA VAL A 125 -7.81 -5.11 -10.20
C VAL A 125 -6.58 -6.01 -10.13
N ARG A 126 -6.25 -6.78 -11.17
CA ARG A 126 -5.01 -7.57 -11.24
C ARG A 126 -3.78 -6.69 -11.12
N GLY A 127 -3.72 -5.56 -11.85
CA GLY A 127 -2.62 -4.61 -11.77
C GLY A 127 -2.46 -4.02 -10.37
N TYR A 128 -3.57 -3.65 -9.73
CA TYR A 128 -3.57 -3.18 -8.36
C TYR A 128 -3.09 -4.25 -7.36
N PHE A 129 -3.56 -5.49 -7.50
CA PHE A 129 -3.15 -6.60 -6.64
C PHE A 129 -1.69 -6.98 -6.83
N ARG A 130 -1.18 -7.01 -8.08
CA ARG A 130 0.24 -7.28 -8.33
C ARG A 130 1.18 -6.38 -7.53
N TYR A 131 0.79 -5.14 -7.30
CA TYR A 131 1.60 -4.20 -6.51
C TYR A 131 1.32 -4.29 -5.01
N HIS A 132 0.04 -4.39 -4.63
CA HIS A 132 -0.39 -4.22 -3.24
C HIS A 132 -0.61 -5.54 -2.47
N ALA A 133 -0.52 -6.71 -3.12
CA ALA A 133 -0.79 -8.01 -2.51
C ALA A 133 0.40 -8.54 -1.68
N VAL A 134 0.85 -7.73 -0.74
CA VAL A 134 1.90 -8.06 0.23
C VAL A 134 1.31 -8.64 1.51
N PRO A 135 2.07 -9.48 2.25
CA PRO A 135 1.66 -9.99 3.55
C PRO A 135 1.23 -8.86 4.50
N GLY A 136 0.14 -9.09 5.25
CA GLY A 136 -0.43 -8.10 6.17
C GLY A 136 -1.36 -7.06 5.54
N ASN A 137 -1.50 -7.01 4.20
CA ASN A 137 -2.34 -6.02 3.50
C ASN A 137 -3.71 -6.55 3.01
N CYS A 138 -4.03 -7.83 3.26
CA CYS A 138 -5.26 -8.47 2.75
C CYS A 138 -6.55 -7.71 3.11
N ALA A 139 -6.63 -7.12 4.30
CA ALA A 139 -7.81 -6.35 4.71
C ALA A 139 -8.04 -5.14 3.79
N ARG A 140 -6.96 -4.42 3.41
CA ARG A 140 -7.03 -3.29 2.48
C ARG A 140 -7.41 -3.73 1.06
N LEU A 141 -6.89 -4.87 0.61
CA LEU A 141 -7.25 -5.45 -0.69
C LEU A 141 -8.72 -5.87 -0.75
N ARG A 142 -9.23 -6.48 0.33
CA ARG A 142 -10.67 -6.81 0.45
C ARG A 142 -11.53 -5.56 0.41
N SER A 143 -11.17 -4.52 1.16
CA SER A 143 -11.86 -3.24 1.11
C SER A 143 -11.85 -2.63 -0.29
N PHE A 144 -10.68 -2.62 -0.95
CA PHE A 144 -10.57 -2.13 -2.33
C PHE A 144 -11.47 -2.91 -3.29
N ARG A 145 -11.40 -4.25 -3.28
CA ARG A 145 -12.24 -5.11 -4.13
C ARG A 145 -13.73 -4.84 -3.90
N ASN A 146 -14.16 -4.78 -2.65
CA ASN A 146 -15.56 -4.53 -2.31
C ASN A 146 -16.04 -3.16 -2.81
N GLU A 147 -15.21 -2.12 -2.70
CA GLU A 147 -15.54 -0.79 -3.23
C GLU A 147 -15.61 -0.76 -4.77
N VAL A 148 -14.76 -1.53 -5.44
CA VAL A 148 -14.85 -1.72 -6.91
C VAL A 148 -16.18 -2.39 -7.27
N LEU A 149 -16.53 -3.48 -6.61
CA LEU A 149 -17.79 -4.21 -6.85
C LEU A 149 -19.02 -3.33 -6.60
N ARG A 150 -19.04 -2.60 -5.49
CA ARG A 150 -20.13 -1.64 -5.18
C ARG A 150 -20.24 -0.55 -6.23
N SER A 151 -19.11 -0.04 -6.69
CA SER A 151 -19.06 1.02 -7.72
C SER A 151 -19.56 0.48 -9.06
N TRP A 152 -19.23 -0.76 -9.42
CA TRP A 152 -19.70 -1.40 -10.63
C TRP A 152 -21.20 -1.70 -10.57
N LEU A 153 -21.71 -2.26 -9.47
CA LEU A 153 -23.15 -2.45 -9.28
C LEU A 153 -23.91 -1.12 -9.40
N LYS A 154 -23.37 -0.04 -8.81
CA LYS A 154 -23.97 1.30 -8.93
C LYS A 154 -24.03 1.78 -10.40
N ALA A 155 -22.98 1.51 -11.18
CA ALA A 155 -22.96 1.84 -12.60
C ALA A 155 -24.00 1.02 -13.39
N LEU A 156 -24.11 -0.29 -13.12
CA LEU A 156 -25.10 -1.16 -13.76
C LEU A 156 -26.54 -0.75 -13.44
N ARG A 157 -26.82 -0.37 -12.19
CA ARG A 157 -28.15 0.12 -11.79
C ARG A 157 -28.57 1.42 -12.50
N ARG A 158 -27.62 2.23 -12.95
CA ARG A 158 -27.89 3.45 -13.71
C ARG A 158 -28.24 3.19 -15.18
N ARG A 159 -27.87 2.03 -15.71
CA ARG A 159 -28.17 1.68 -17.13
C ARG A 159 -29.65 1.38 -17.38
N SER A 160 -30.36 0.89 -16.37
CA SER A 160 -31.76 0.49 -16.52
C SER A 160 -32.57 0.98 -15.32
N GLN A 161 -33.62 1.71 -15.62
CA GLN A 161 -34.59 2.14 -14.61
C GLN A 161 -35.60 1.03 -14.28
N ARG A 162 -35.80 0.07 -15.20
CA ARG A 162 -36.83 -0.95 -15.09
C ARG A 162 -36.44 -2.14 -14.22
N GLN A 163 -35.18 -2.54 -14.17
CA GLN A 163 -34.71 -3.69 -13.38
C GLN A 163 -33.53 -3.30 -12.50
N ARG A 164 -33.80 -3.06 -11.22
CA ARG A 164 -32.72 -2.84 -10.22
C ARG A 164 -32.12 -4.19 -9.84
N MET A 165 -30.90 -4.47 -10.31
CA MET A 165 -30.12 -5.62 -9.88
C MET A 165 -29.87 -5.53 -8.37
N SER A 166 -30.28 -6.55 -7.59
CA SER A 166 -29.96 -6.65 -6.17
C SER A 166 -28.47 -6.99 -5.96
N TRP A 167 -27.95 -6.76 -4.75
CA TRP A 167 -26.58 -7.12 -4.40
C TRP A 167 -26.36 -8.63 -4.48
N GLU A 168 -27.32 -9.43 -4.05
CA GLU A 168 -27.28 -10.89 -4.06
C GLU A 168 -27.15 -11.42 -5.49
N ARG A 169 -28.02 -10.96 -6.39
CA ARG A 169 -27.98 -11.31 -7.82
C ARG A 169 -26.67 -10.91 -8.48
N PHE A 170 -26.17 -9.70 -8.17
CA PHE A 170 -24.89 -9.22 -8.67
C PHE A 170 -23.74 -10.09 -8.16
N ASN A 171 -23.73 -10.39 -6.86
CA ASN A 171 -22.67 -11.18 -6.24
C ASN A 171 -22.65 -12.62 -6.80
N ALA A 172 -23.79 -13.24 -6.98
CA ALA A 172 -23.89 -14.58 -7.53
C ALA A 172 -23.42 -14.68 -9.00
N ARG A 173 -23.65 -13.65 -9.82
CA ARG A 173 -23.41 -13.72 -11.26
C ARG A 173 -22.14 -13.04 -11.74
N LEU A 174 -21.77 -11.91 -11.14
CA LEU A 174 -20.73 -11.02 -11.68
C LEU A 174 -19.54 -10.83 -10.73
N ALA A 175 -19.72 -10.88 -9.43
CA ALA A 175 -18.65 -10.59 -8.49
C ALA A 175 -17.50 -11.62 -8.55
N SER A 176 -17.80 -12.87 -8.90
CA SER A 176 -16.82 -13.95 -9.11
C SER A 176 -15.90 -13.70 -10.30
N LEU A 177 -16.33 -12.90 -11.28
CA LEU A 177 -15.51 -12.52 -12.43
C LEU A 177 -14.36 -11.59 -12.06
N ILE A 178 -14.45 -10.88 -10.93
CA ILE A 178 -13.38 -10.01 -10.46
C ILE A 178 -12.40 -10.79 -9.58
N PRO A 179 -11.08 -10.67 -9.82
CA PRO A 179 -10.07 -11.47 -9.13
C PRO A 179 -10.23 -11.50 -7.62
N PRO A 180 -10.09 -12.69 -6.98
CA PRO A 180 -10.12 -12.82 -5.54
C PRO A 180 -8.86 -12.20 -4.91
N VAL A 181 -8.95 -11.88 -3.62
CA VAL A 181 -7.82 -11.35 -2.86
C VAL A 181 -6.89 -12.50 -2.48
N GLN A 182 -5.65 -12.40 -2.92
CA GLN A 182 -4.57 -13.35 -2.61
C GLN A 182 -3.31 -12.57 -2.23
N VAL A 183 -2.45 -13.17 -1.40
CA VAL A 183 -1.09 -12.67 -1.18
C VAL A 183 -0.23 -13.18 -2.33
N LEU A 184 0.37 -12.27 -3.10
CA LEU A 184 1.18 -12.60 -4.27
C LEU A 184 2.69 -12.49 -4.01
N HIS A 185 3.07 -11.83 -2.91
CA HIS A 185 4.47 -11.62 -2.58
C HIS A 185 4.84 -12.38 -1.31
N PRO A 186 6.02 -13.02 -1.27
CA PRO A 186 6.50 -13.67 -0.06
C PRO A 186 6.79 -12.65 1.05
N TYR A 187 6.91 -13.12 2.28
CA TYR A 187 7.43 -12.30 3.36
C TYR A 187 8.85 -11.82 3.04
N PRO A 188 9.24 -10.59 3.48
CA PRO A 188 10.57 -10.06 3.21
C PRO A 188 11.70 -10.96 3.70
N SER A 189 11.55 -11.60 4.87
CA SER A 189 12.51 -12.57 5.40
C SER A 189 12.73 -13.74 4.44
N VAL A 190 11.66 -14.38 3.99
CA VAL A 190 11.73 -15.49 3.03
C VAL A 190 12.42 -15.07 1.73
N ARG A 191 12.13 -13.85 1.25
CA ARG A 191 12.76 -13.32 0.05
C ARG A 191 14.24 -12.97 0.27
N PHE A 192 14.60 -12.51 1.46
CA PHE A 192 15.97 -12.22 1.83
C PHE A 192 16.79 -13.52 1.91
N ASP A 193 16.28 -14.51 2.62
CA ASP A 193 16.94 -15.81 2.79
C ASP A 193 17.16 -16.52 1.44
N ALA A 194 16.18 -16.45 0.53
CA ALA A 194 16.30 -17.00 -0.82
C ALA A 194 17.38 -16.32 -1.68
N LYS A 195 17.72 -15.05 -1.40
CA LYS A 195 18.76 -14.31 -2.13
C LYS A 195 20.15 -14.38 -1.47
N HIS A 196 20.19 -14.68 -0.19
CA HIS A 196 21.40 -14.65 0.64
C HIS A 196 21.62 -15.99 1.37
N SER A 197 21.04 -17.08 0.84
CA SER A 197 21.38 -18.42 1.32
C SER A 197 22.86 -18.67 1.05
N HIS A 198 23.68 -18.56 2.11
CA HIS A 198 25.04 -19.06 2.05
C HIS A 198 24.98 -20.59 1.86
N PRO A 199 25.66 -21.16 0.85
CA PRO A 199 25.90 -22.61 0.83
C PRO A 199 26.65 -22.95 2.12
N ARG A 200 26.11 -23.89 2.89
CA ARG A 200 26.83 -24.52 4.01
C ARG A 200 27.97 -25.39 3.46
#